data_180291c6a30dd33b221532eae65d7540
#
_entry.id   180291c6a30dd33b221532eae65d7540
#
_cell.length_a   1.000
_cell.length_b   1.000
_cell.length_c   1.000
_cell.angle_alpha   90.00
_cell.angle_beta   90.00
_cell.angle_gamma   90.00
#
_symmetry.space_group_name_H-M   'P 1'
#
loop_
_entity.id
_entity.type
_entity.pdbx_description
1 polymer ?
#
loop_
_entity_poly.entity_id
_entity_poly.type
_entity_poly.pdbx_seq_one_letter_code
_entity_poly.pdbx_strand_id
1 'polypeptide(L)'
;MNEHGFASVLGLCLLLLMACLSVAVIGLAQKERVAVDGFAAGMQAQSYAESGAEKALASLDPQILKEVKSAGKPVCIMSLPAEENAPLKSCQIYLTFDGEAYVLMAVSCVADRKGQVFVHFQQVKDGVKLRKWER
;
A
#
# COMPACT_ATOMS: atom_id res chain seq x y z
N MET A 1 33.32 -40.67 38.25
CA MET A 1 32.53 -39.44 38.08
C MET A 1 31.36 -39.50 39.03
N ASN A 2 31.21 -38.49 39.86
CA ASN A 2 30.12 -38.48 40.83
C ASN A 2 28.79 -38.25 40.09
N GLU A 3 27.81 -39.13 40.28
CA GLU A 3 26.49 -39.07 39.64
C GLU A 3 25.81 -37.73 39.87
N HIS A 4 26.02 -37.09 41.02
CA HIS A 4 25.53 -35.75 41.33
C HIS A 4 26.11 -34.64 40.45
N GLY A 5 27.36 -34.74 40.03
CA GLY A 5 27.98 -33.78 39.11
C GLY A 5 27.43 -33.87 37.69
N PHE A 6 27.17 -35.09 37.24
CA PHE A 6 26.60 -35.33 35.89
C PHE A 6 25.17 -34.81 35.77
N ALA A 7 24.33 -35.04 36.79
CA ALA A 7 22.95 -34.54 36.82
C ALA A 7 22.89 -33.01 36.80
N SER A 8 23.83 -32.34 37.51
CA SER A 8 23.91 -30.88 37.51
C SER A 8 24.30 -30.30 36.15
N VAL A 9 25.28 -30.91 35.48
CA VAL A 9 25.69 -30.49 34.13
C VAL A 9 24.58 -30.71 33.11
N LEU A 10 23.88 -31.84 33.18
CA LEU A 10 22.74 -32.12 32.32
C LEU A 10 21.61 -31.11 32.52
N GLY A 11 21.28 -30.74 33.75
CA GLY A 11 20.31 -29.72 34.08
C GLY A 11 20.69 -28.35 33.52
N LEU A 12 21.96 -27.96 33.62
CA LEU A 12 22.45 -26.70 33.05
C LEU A 12 22.33 -26.67 31.53
N CYS A 13 22.70 -27.78 30.86
CA CYS A 13 22.56 -27.91 29.41
C CYS A 13 21.11 -27.78 28.97
N LEU A 14 20.17 -28.41 29.69
CA LEU A 14 18.73 -28.29 29.39
C LEU A 14 18.24 -26.87 29.58
N LEU A 15 18.62 -26.16 30.61
CA LEU A 15 18.26 -24.76 30.83
C LEU A 15 18.78 -23.85 29.73
N LEU A 16 20.05 -24.05 29.31
CA LEU A 16 20.61 -23.30 28.18
C LEU A 16 19.84 -23.56 26.87
N LEU A 17 19.48 -24.81 26.61
CA LEU A 17 18.74 -25.19 25.42
C LEU A 17 17.34 -24.56 25.40
N MET A 18 16.65 -24.57 26.55
CA MET A 18 15.36 -23.88 26.71
C MET A 18 15.48 -22.36 26.52
N ALA A 19 16.53 -21.75 27.04
CA ALA A 19 16.77 -20.32 26.85
C ALA A 19 17.01 -19.97 25.36
N CYS A 20 17.82 -20.76 24.66
CA CYS A 20 18.06 -20.57 23.22
C CYS A 20 16.76 -20.72 22.40
N LEU A 21 15.96 -21.73 22.70
CA LEU A 21 14.65 -21.91 22.04
C LEU A 21 13.70 -20.75 22.29
N SER A 22 13.65 -20.23 23.52
CA SER A 22 12.80 -19.08 23.85
C SER A 22 13.19 -17.83 23.05
N VAL A 23 14.48 -17.54 22.92
CA VAL A 23 14.98 -16.41 22.12
C VAL A 23 14.63 -16.59 20.64
N ALA A 24 14.77 -17.82 20.12
CA ALA A 24 14.42 -18.11 18.73
C ALA A 24 12.92 -17.90 18.45
N VAL A 25 12.05 -18.36 19.33
CA VAL A 25 10.60 -18.18 19.21
C VAL A 25 10.21 -16.70 19.27
N ILE A 26 10.79 -15.92 20.17
CA ILE A 26 10.56 -14.48 20.26
C ILE A 26 11.02 -13.79 18.98
N GLY A 27 12.17 -14.15 18.44
CA GLY A 27 12.69 -13.60 17.19
C GLY A 27 11.78 -13.88 15.98
N LEU A 28 11.22 -15.09 15.90
CA LEU A 28 10.23 -15.45 14.87
C LEU A 28 8.94 -14.65 15.01
N ALA A 29 8.40 -14.56 16.22
CA ALA A 29 7.17 -13.80 16.49
C ALA A 29 7.31 -12.32 16.15
N GLN A 30 8.47 -11.71 16.38
CA GLN A 30 8.73 -10.32 16.00
C GLN A 30 8.77 -10.15 14.46
N LYS A 31 9.39 -11.07 13.73
CA LYS A 31 9.40 -11.03 12.26
C LYS A 31 8.00 -11.17 11.67
N GLU A 32 7.17 -12.05 12.23
CA GLU A 32 5.79 -12.22 11.80
C GLU A 32 4.97 -10.94 12.04
N ARG A 33 5.12 -10.28 13.18
CA ARG A 33 4.44 -9.00 13.46
C ARG A 33 4.80 -7.94 12.44
N VAL A 34 6.08 -7.74 12.15
CA VAL A 34 6.54 -6.76 11.15
C VAL A 34 6.00 -7.08 9.76
N ALA A 35 5.91 -8.37 9.40
CA ALA A 35 5.34 -8.79 8.12
C ALA A 35 3.82 -8.50 8.05
N VAL A 36 3.08 -8.80 9.11
CA VAL A 36 1.63 -8.54 9.20
C VAL A 36 1.34 -7.04 9.16
N ASP A 37 2.08 -6.23 9.92
CA ASP A 37 1.92 -4.77 9.92
C ASP A 37 2.24 -4.18 8.55
N GLY A 38 3.28 -4.66 7.89
CA GLY A 38 3.64 -4.26 6.53
C GLY A 38 2.58 -4.64 5.50
N PHE A 39 1.97 -5.82 5.65
CA PHE A 39 0.87 -6.26 4.79
C PHE A 39 -0.39 -5.40 5.01
N ALA A 40 -0.77 -5.16 6.27
CA ALA A 40 -1.91 -4.33 6.62
C ALA A 40 -1.76 -2.90 6.08
N ALA A 41 -0.57 -2.30 6.22
CA ALA A 41 -0.28 -0.98 5.66
C ALA A 41 -0.37 -0.97 4.12
N GLY A 42 0.09 -2.04 3.45
CA GLY A 42 -0.04 -2.21 2.00
C GLY A 42 -1.49 -2.29 1.54
N MET A 43 -2.32 -3.08 2.22
CA MET A 43 -3.75 -3.19 1.94
C MET A 43 -4.48 -1.85 2.16
N GLN A 44 -4.15 -1.13 3.22
CA GLN A 44 -4.70 0.20 3.48
C GLN A 44 -4.28 1.20 2.39
N ALA A 45 -3.01 1.22 2.00
CA ALA A 45 -2.55 2.07 0.90
C ALA A 45 -3.33 1.78 -0.38
N GLN A 46 -3.51 0.50 -0.74
CA GLN A 46 -4.28 0.11 -1.90
C GLN A 46 -5.73 0.60 -1.84
N SER A 47 -6.40 0.42 -0.70
CA SER A 47 -7.78 0.88 -0.48
C SER A 47 -7.92 2.42 -0.60
N TYR A 48 -6.94 3.17 -0.07
CA TYR A 48 -6.92 4.62 -0.24
C TYR A 48 -6.71 5.06 -1.69
N ALA A 49 -5.87 4.37 -2.45
CA ALA A 49 -5.68 4.63 -3.87
C ALA A 49 -6.96 4.38 -4.67
N GLU A 50 -7.67 3.28 -4.38
CA GLU A 50 -8.95 2.94 -5.00
C GLU A 50 -10.02 3.99 -4.69
N SER A 51 -10.20 4.35 -3.42
CA SER A 51 -11.13 5.40 -3.01
C SER A 51 -10.80 6.76 -3.63
N GLY A 52 -9.51 7.09 -3.73
CA GLY A 52 -9.05 8.30 -4.40
C GLY A 52 -9.39 8.32 -5.88
N ALA A 53 -9.17 7.19 -6.57
CA ALA A 53 -9.51 7.04 -7.98
C ALA A 53 -11.02 7.18 -8.23
N GLU A 54 -11.86 6.56 -7.40
CA GLU A 54 -13.31 6.68 -7.48
C GLU A 54 -13.80 8.12 -7.27
N LYS A 55 -13.27 8.81 -6.26
CA LYS A 55 -13.58 10.23 -6.01
C LYS A 55 -13.17 11.11 -7.18
N ALA A 56 -11.98 10.89 -7.74
CA ALA A 56 -11.51 11.64 -8.89
C ALA A 56 -12.38 11.40 -10.12
N LEU A 57 -12.76 10.15 -10.40
CA LEU A 57 -13.68 9.84 -11.51
C LEU A 57 -15.03 10.51 -11.36
N ALA A 58 -15.57 10.55 -10.13
CA ALA A 58 -16.85 11.22 -9.85
C ALA A 58 -16.80 12.75 -9.99
N SER A 59 -15.60 13.34 -9.80
CA SER A 59 -15.40 14.80 -9.88
C SER A 59 -14.75 15.27 -11.19
N LEU A 60 -14.63 14.41 -12.19
CA LEU A 60 -14.03 14.76 -13.48
C LEU A 60 -14.86 15.78 -14.24
N ASP A 61 -14.24 16.94 -14.50
CA ASP A 61 -14.82 18.00 -15.33
C ASP A 61 -14.37 17.81 -16.81
N PRO A 62 -15.26 17.98 -17.79
CA PRO A 62 -14.90 17.99 -19.20
C PRO A 62 -13.80 18.99 -19.58
N GLN A 63 -13.66 20.07 -18.83
CA GLN A 63 -12.59 21.07 -19.05
C GLN A 63 -11.22 20.48 -18.71
N ILE A 64 -11.09 19.77 -17.59
CA ILE A 64 -9.85 19.10 -17.18
C ILE A 64 -9.41 18.08 -18.24
N LEU A 65 -10.33 17.34 -18.81
CA LEU A 65 -10.04 16.36 -19.86
C LEU A 65 -9.45 17.02 -21.11
N LYS A 66 -9.95 18.20 -21.52
CA LYS A 66 -9.40 18.97 -22.64
C LYS A 66 -7.98 19.49 -22.34
N GLU A 67 -7.76 20.00 -21.14
CA GLU A 67 -6.44 20.48 -20.70
C GLU A 67 -5.41 19.37 -20.69
N VAL A 68 -5.73 18.20 -20.14
CA VAL A 68 -4.84 17.04 -20.10
C VAL A 68 -4.52 16.55 -21.52
N LYS A 69 -5.49 16.55 -22.41
CA LYS A 69 -5.29 16.17 -23.81
C LYS A 69 -4.34 17.12 -24.54
N SER A 70 -4.40 18.41 -24.24
CA SER A 70 -3.49 19.42 -24.83
C SER A 70 -2.12 19.45 -24.18
N ALA A 71 -2.01 19.11 -22.90
CA ALA A 71 -0.75 19.16 -22.16
C ALA A 71 0.23 18.06 -22.55
N GLY A 72 -0.22 16.88 -22.99
CA GLY A 72 0.62 15.74 -23.37
C GLY A 72 1.51 15.20 -22.24
N LYS A 73 1.22 15.57 -20.99
CA LYS A 73 1.97 15.18 -19.77
C LYS A 73 0.98 14.81 -18.68
N PRO A 74 1.37 13.94 -17.71
CA PRO A 74 0.56 13.67 -16.54
C PRO A 74 0.29 14.96 -15.75
N VAL A 75 -0.97 15.24 -15.48
CA VAL A 75 -1.40 16.40 -14.69
C VAL A 75 -1.96 15.90 -13.37
N CYS A 76 -1.49 16.46 -12.26
CA CYS A 76 -2.06 16.18 -10.95
C CYS A 76 -3.41 16.89 -10.84
N ILE A 77 -4.50 16.13 -10.80
CA ILE A 77 -5.87 16.67 -10.76
C ILE A 77 -6.41 16.77 -9.35
N MET A 78 -5.92 15.94 -8.44
CA MET A 78 -6.36 15.90 -7.05
C MET A 78 -5.22 15.48 -6.14
N SER A 79 -5.10 16.15 -5.01
CA SER A 79 -4.21 15.76 -3.91
C SER A 79 -5.03 15.74 -2.62
N LEU A 80 -5.11 14.58 -2.01
CA LEU A 80 -5.74 14.42 -0.70
C LEU A 80 -4.65 14.56 0.36
N PRO A 81 -4.71 15.57 1.22
CA PRO A 81 -3.73 15.75 2.30
C PRO A 81 -3.88 14.63 3.33
N ALA A 82 -2.80 14.37 4.03
CA ALA A 82 -2.83 13.50 5.19
C ALA A 82 -3.74 14.11 6.27
N GLU A 83 -4.67 13.32 6.78
CA GLU A 83 -5.42 13.69 7.98
C GLU A 83 -4.55 13.43 9.22
N GLU A 84 -4.58 14.34 10.20
CA GLU A 84 -3.72 14.26 11.39
C GLU A 84 -3.85 12.95 12.19
N ASN A 85 -5.00 12.26 12.08
CA ASN A 85 -5.28 11.02 12.78
C ASN A 85 -5.39 9.79 11.86
N ALA A 86 -5.14 9.95 10.55
CA ALA A 86 -5.23 8.84 9.61
C ALA A 86 -3.84 8.28 9.30
N PRO A 87 -3.72 6.96 9.06
CA PRO A 87 -2.46 6.34 8.66
C PRO A 87 -2.00 6.80 7.26
N LEU A 88 -2.86 7.47 6.50
CA LEU A 88 -2.58 7.99 5.17
C LEU A 88 -1.59 9.16 5.23
N LYS A 89 -0.42 9.01 4.61
CA LYS A 89 0.57 10.10 4.47
C LYS A 89 0.23 11.03 3.30
N SER A 90 -0.19 10.48 2.18
CA SER A 90 -0.57 11.24 0.99
C SER A 90 -1.33 10.36 0.00
N CYS A 91 -2.23 10.98 -0.74
CA CYS A 91 -2.83 10.38 -1.93
C CYS A 91 -2.82 11.41 -3.05
N GLN A 92 -2.16 11.09 -4.15
CA GLN A 92 -2.04 11.95 -5.32
C GLN A 92 -2.65 11.26 -6.53
N ILE A 93 -3.38 12.01 -7.31
CA ILE A 93 -4.10 11.49 -8.46
C ILE A 93 -3.67 12.25 -9.70
N TYR A 94 -3.13 11.51 -10.65
CA TYR A 94 -2.65 12.03 -11.92
C TYR A 94 -3.55 11.56 -13.05
N LEU A 95 -3.74 12.42 -14.02
CA LEU A 95 -4.46 12.10 -15.24
C LEU A 95 -3.54 12.33 -16.44
N THR A 96 -3.50 11.39 -17.35
CA THR A 96 -2.78 11.48 -18.63
C THR A 96 -3.65 11.01 -19.78
N PHE A 97 -3.28 11.40 -21.00
CA PHE A 97 -3.94 10.95 -22.22
C PHE A 97 -2.94 10.20 -23.10
N ASP A 98 -3.23 8.96 -23.43
CA ASP A 98 -2.36 8.05 -24.17
C ASP A 98 -2.69 8.00 -25.69
N GLY A 99 -3.32 9.04 -26.22
CA GLY A 99 -3.71 9.09 -27.63
C GLY A 99 -5.06 8.45 -27.94
N GLU A 100 -5.44 7.37 -27.28
CA GLU A 100 -6.71 6.67 -27.45
C GLU A 100 -7.64 6.75 -26.22
N ALA A 101 -7.05 6.70 -25.04
CA ALA A 101 -7.79 6.67 -23.78
C ALA A 101 -7.15 7.61 -22.75
N TYR A 102 -7.94 7.99 -21.76
CA TYR A 102 -7.43 8.64 -20.56
C TYR A 102 -7.00 7.59 -19.55
N VAL A 103 -5.87 7.82 -18.91
CA VAL A 103 -5.34 6.98 -17.85
C VAL A 103 -5.27 7.80 -16.57
N LEU A 104 -6.05 7.41 -15.59
CA LEU A 104 -6.02 7.97 -14.25
C LEU A 104 -5.13 7.08 -13.38
N MET A 105 -4.13 7.66 -12.77
CA MET A 105 -3.21 6.99 -11.84
C MET A 105 -3.41 7.57 -10.45
N ALA A 106 -3.88 6.78 -9.53
CA ALA A 106 -3.95 7.13 -8.13
C ALA A 106 -2.80 6.47 -7.37
N VAL A 107 -2.05 7.26 -6.63
CA VAL A 107 -0.93 6.80 -5.80
C VAL A 107 -1.17 7.24 -4.37
N SER A 108 -1.22 6.30 -3.46
CA SER A 108 -1.32 6.57 -2.03
C SER A 108 -0.10 6.05 -1.28
N CYS A 109 0.17 6.63 -0.12
CA CYS A 109 1.24 6.20 0.76
C CYS A 109 0.72 6.10 2.19
N VAL A 110 0.85 4.88 2.77
CA VAL A 110 0.53 4.60 4.18
C VAL A 110 1.77 4.04 4.85
N ALA A 111 2.24 4.70 5.90
CA ALA A 111 3.56 4.44 6.49
C ALA A 111 4.65 4.47 5.39
N ASP A 112 5.29 3.35 5.11
CA ASP A 112 6.31 3.23 4.06
C ASP A 112 5.83 2.38 2.87
N ARG A 113 4.53 2.06 2.81
CA ARG A 113 3.91 1.27 1.75
C ARG A 113 3.15 2.16 0.78
N LYS A 114 3.29 1.85 -0.51
CA LYS A 114 2.59 2.54 -1.59
C LYS A 114 1.51 1.65 -2.16
N GLY A 115 0.33 2.24 -2.39
CA GLY A 115 -0.74 1.66 -3.19
C GLY A 115 -0.85 2.42 -4.51
N GLN A 116 -1.10 1.72 -5.59
CA GLN A 116 -1.26 2.31 -6.92
C GLN A 116 -2.44 1.68 -7.63
N VAL A 117 -3.21 2.51 -8.33
CA VAL A 117 -4.33 2.07 -9.16
C VAL A 117 -4.28 2.83 -10.47
N PHE A 118 -4.47 2.09 -11.56
CA PHE A 118 -4.58 2.65 -12.90
C PHE A 118 -5.99 2.39 -13.42
N VAL A 119 -6.64 3.44 -13.89
CA VAL A 119 -7.98 3.36 -14.46
C VAL A 119 -7.95 3.89 -15.87
N HIS A 120 -8.19 3.03 -16.84
CA HIS A 120 -8.30 3.39 -18.25
C HIS A 120 -9.76 3.66 -18.60
N PHE A 121 -10.05 4.84 -19.14
CA PHE A 121 -11.39 5.22 -19.52
C PHE A 121 -11.41 6.06 -20.80
N GLN A 122 -12.56 6.09 -21.44
CA GLN A 122 -12.83 6.94 -22.58
C GLN A 122 -13.98 7.89 -22.29
N GLN A 123 -13.87 9.12 -22.81
CA GLN A 123 -14.96 10.06 -22.77
C GLN A 123 -15.98 9.68 -23.85
N VAL A 124 -17.24 9.51 -23.44
CA VAL A 124 -18.40 9.28 -24.29
C VAL A 124 -19.33 10.48 -24.18
N LYS A 125 -20.24 10.69 -25.16
CA LYS A 125 -21.16 11.84 -25.19
C LYS A 125 -21.93 12.06 -23.87
N ASP A 126 -22.28 11.00 -23.18
CA ASP A 126 -23.08 11.04 -21.94
C ASP A 126 -22.29 10.68 -20.66
N GLY A 127 -20.95 10.74 -20.68
CA GLY A 127 -20.15 10.44 -19.49
C GLY A 127 -18.80 9.78 -19.77
N VAL A 128 -18.39 8.93 -18.85
CA VAL A 128 -17.11 8.23 -18.90
C VAL A 128 -17.36 6.72 -19.02
N LYS A 129 -16.77 6.09 -20.02
CA LYS A 129 -16.81 4.63 -20.20
C LYS A 129 -15.50 4.03 -19.67
N LEU A 130 -15.58 3.30 -18.58
CA LEU A 130 -14.47 2.52 -18.05
C LEU A 130 -14.08 1.39 -19.02
N ARG A 131 -12.80 1.29 -19.33
CA ARG A 131 -12.24 0.21 -20.16
C ARG A 131 -11.53 -0.84 -19.34
N LYS A 132 -10.69 -0.42 -18.40
CA LYS A 132 -9.85 -1.34 -17.62
C LYS A 132 -9.53 -0.72 -16.27
N TRP A 133 -9.49 -1.56 -15.27
CA TRP A 133 -9.05 -1.23 -13.91
C TRP A 133 -7.88 -2.15 -13.55
N GLU A 134 -6.71 -1.58 -13.25
CA GLU A 134 -5.50 -2.32 -12.89
C GLU A 134 -5.06 -1.91 -11.48
N ARG A 135 -4.66 -2.91 -10.70
CA ARG A 135 -4.17 -2.76 -9.33
C ARG A 135 -2.68 -3.01 -9.25
#